data_face6a43efe586f17f4f4816dc87fe8c
#
_entry.id   face6a43efe586f17f4f4816dc87fe8c
#
_cell.length_a   1.000
_cell.length_b   1.000
_cell.length_c   1.000
_cell.angle_alpha   90.00
_cell.angle_beta   90.00
_cell.angle_gamma   90.00
#
_symmetry.space_group_name_H-M   'P 1'
#
loop_
_entity.id
_entity.type
_entity.pdbx_description
1 polymer ?
#
loop_
_entity_poly.entity_id
_entity_poly.type
_entity_poly.pdbx_seq_one_letter_code
_entity_poly.pdbx_strand_id
1 'polypeptide(L)'
;MTSGRKVVGVLGGMGPEATVDFMTKVIALTPADKDQDHIRMIIDHNPTIPSRQDAILADGEDPGPELAAMARRLEAAGADFLVIPCNTAYAFREDVIEAVNIPLVSIIDETIAALPEGGGVVGLLATEGCLRAGVYQAAISQQGVEGVEPTPVELHELMQSVYAIKAGDTGKAVSASLRKLANALVDRGAEAVIVGCTEIPLVLGSADIDVPLLLSLIH
;
A
#
# COMPACT_ATOMS: atom_id res chain seq x y z
N MET A 1 -30.96 6.34 16.39
CA MET A 1 -29.87 7.31 16.12
C MET A 1 -28.57 6.55 16.28
N THR A 2 -27.95 6.12 15.19
CA THR A 2 -26.63 5.46 15.24
C THR A 2 -25.61 6.52 15.61
N SER A 3 -25.02 6.37 16.79
CA SER A 3 -23.91 7.21 17.27
C SER A 3 -22.82 7.26 16.21
N GLY A 4 -22.30 8.45 15.92
CA GLY A 4 -21.38 8.89 14.87
C GLY A 4 -20.10 8.06 14.57
N ARG A 5 -20.25 6.76 14.38
CA ARG A 5 -19.18 5.89 13.89
C ARG A 5 -19.01 6.13 12.39
N LYS A 6 -17.77 6.40 12.00
CA LYS A 6 -17.39 6.63 10.61
C LYS A 6 -17.46 5.34 9.78
N VAL A 7 -17.88 5.48 8.53
CA VAL A 7 -17.95 4.39 7.54
C VAL A 7 -16.77 4.53 6.59
N VAL A 8 -15.98 3.49 6.45
CA VAL A 8 -14.82 3.46 5.55
C VAL A 8 -15.26 3.05 4.15
N GLY A 9 -14.90 3.83 3.14
CA GLY A 9 -14.99 3.44 1.73
C GLY A 9 -13.64 2.89 1.25
N VAL A 10 -13.63 1.66 0.73
CA VAL A 10 -12.41 0.98 0.29
C VAL A 10 -12.39 0.86 -1.22
N LEU A 11 -11.43 1.52 -1.89
CA LEU A 11 -11.14 1.30 -3.30
C LEU A 11 -10.25 0.07 -3.44
N GLY A 12 -10.87 -1.10 -3.56
CA GLY A 12 -10.20 -2.40 -3.54
C GLY A 12 -10.00 -3.03 -4.93
N GLY A 13 -9.40 -4.23 -4.96
CA GLY A 13 -9.17 -5.00 -6.18
C GLY A 13 -7.79 -4.83 -6.82
N MET A 14 -6.88 -4.04 -6.23
CA MET A 14 -5.58 -3.64 -6.79
C MET A 14 -4.32 -4.12 -6.02
N GLY A 15 -4.13 -5.35 -5.51
CA GLY A 15 -4.80 -6.58 -5.89
C GLY A 15 -5.97 -7.01 -5.01
N PRO A 16 -6.62 -8.07 -5.48
CA PRO A 16 -7.70 -8.72 -4.77
C PRO A 16 -7.30 -9.22 -3.37
N GLU A 17 -6.22 -9.97 -3.27
CA GLU A 17 -5.74 -10.51 -1.99
C GLU A 17 -5.31 -9.43 -1.01
N ALA A 18 -4.67 -8.34 -1.49
CA ALA A 18 -4.32 -7.20 -0.66
C ALA A 18 -5.56 -6.51 -0.06
N THR A 19 -6.68 -6.51 -0.77
CA THR A 19 -7.95 -5.97 -0.25
C THR A 19 -8.49 -6.86 0.87
N VAL A 20 -8.43 -8.18 0.72
CA VAL A 20 -8.84 -9.14 1.76
C VAL A 20 -7.92 -9.04 2.98
N ASP A 21 -6.61 -8.94 2.76
CA ASP A 21 -5.62 -8.74 3.83
C ASP A 21 -5.87 -7.45 4.61
N PHE A 22 -6.17 -6.34 3.92
CA PHE A 22 -6.56 -5.07 4.54
C PHE A 22 -7.80 -5.26 5.44
N MET A 23 -8.86 -5.92 4.94
CA MET A 23 -10.06 -6.19 5.74
C MET A 23 -9.73 -7.03 6.98
N THR A 24 -8.92 -8.07 6.82
CA THR A 24 -8.50 -8.95 7.91
C THR A 24 -7.76 -8.15 8.99
N LYS A 25 -6.85 -7.26 8.59
CA LYS A 25 -6.09 -6.39 9.49
C LYS A 25 -6.98 -5.39 10.23
N VAL A 26 -7.91 -4.75 9.53
CA VAL A 26 -8.89 -3.84 10.16
C VAL A 26 -9.71 -4.58 11.22
N ILE A 27 -10.17 -5.80 10.94
CA ILE A 27 -10.92 -6.61 11.90
C ILE A 27 -10.03 -6.98 13.10
N ALA A 28 -8.82 -7.46 12.85
CA ALA A 28 -7.91 -7.92 13.92
C ALA A 28 -7.43 -6.79 14.83
N LEU A 29 -7.24 -5.57 14.29
CA LEU A 29 -6.76 -4.41 15.03
C LEU A 29 -7.88 -3.57 15.66
N THR A 30 -9.14 -3.84 15.34
CA THR A 30 -10.28 -3.14 15.96
C THR A 30 -10.59 -3.77 17.32
N PRO A 31 -10.45 -3.04 18.44
CA PRO A 31 -10.91 -3.50 19.74
C PRO A 31 -12.45 -3.65 19.72
N ALA A 32 -12.93 -4.88 19.75
CA ALA A 32 -14.36 -5.20 19.65
C ALA A 32 -14.72 -6.40 20.51
N ASP A 33 -15.77 -6.28 21.33
CA ASP A 33 -16.33 -7.36 22.13
C ASP A 33 -17.51 -8.07 21.43
N LYS A 34 -18.06 -7.44 20.40
CA LYS A 34 -19.21 -7.92 19.61
C LYS A 34 -19.18 -7.34 18.18
N ASP A 35 -19.91 -7.94 17.25
CA ASP A 35 -19.97 -7.56 15.84
C ASP A 35 -20.23 -6.06 15.63
N GLN A 36 -21.11 -5.47 16.47
CA GLN A 36 -21.50 -4.06 16.37
C GLN A 36 -20.40 -3.08 16.77
N ASP A 37 -19.29 -3.55 17.34
CA ASP A 37 -18.16 -2.73 17.74
C ASP A 37 -17.11 -2.60 16.62
N HIS A 38 -17.17 -3.45 15.60
CA HIS A 38 -16.30 -3.37 14.44
C HIS A 38 -16.58 -2.16 13.54
N ILE A 39 -15.55 -1.78 12.77
CA ILE A 39 -15.60 -0.70 11.78
C ILE A 39 -16.47 -1.14 10.59
N ARG A 40 -17.46 -0.33 10.24
CA ARG A 40 -18.25 -0.56 9.02
C ARG A 40 -17.45 -0.16 7.80
N MET A 41 -17.31 -1.08 6.84
CA MET A 41 -16.64 -0.87 5.56
C MET A 41 -17.64 -1.02 4.40
N ILE A 42 -17.52 -0.15 3.38
CA ILE A 42 -18.14 -0.30 2.06
C ILE A 42 -16.99 -0.51 1.09
N ILE A 43 -17.01 -1.60 0.33
CA ILE A 43 -15.87 -2.00 -0.50
C ILE A 43 -16.31 -2.07 -1.95
N ASP A 44 -15.67 -1.27 -2.79
CA ASP A 44 -15.74 -1.41 -4.24
C ASP A 44 -14.52 -2.25 -4.67
N HIS A 45 -14.74 -3.55 -4.86
CA HIS A 45 -13.70 -4.51 -5.22
C HIS A 45 -13.64 -4.67 -6.74
N ASN A 46 -12.82 -3.83 -7.40
CA ASN A 46 -12.71 -3.80 -8.86
C ASN A 46 -11.33 -4.31 -9.34
N PRO A 47 -11.18 -5.61 -9.65
CA PRO A 47 -9.93 -6.15 -10.20
C PRO A 47 -9.73 -5.82 -11.69
N THR A 48 -10.73 -5.23 -12.37
CA THR A 48 -10.65 -4.91 -13.80
C THR A 48 -10.13 -3.50 -14.10
N ILE A 49 -9.81 -2.73 -13.05
CA ILE A 49 -9.20 -1.41 -13.18
C ILE A 49 -7.88 -1.48 -13.95
N PRO A 50 -7.58 -0.53 -14.86
CA PRO A 50 -6.34 -0.53 -15.66
C PRO A 50 -5.09 -0.69 -14.80
N SER A 51 -4.07 -1.35 -15.36
CA SER A 51 -2.81 -1.60 -14.68
C SER A 51 -2.08 -0.29 -14.36
N ARG A 52 -1.87 0.00 -13.05
CA ARG A 52 -1.11 1.17 -12.58
C ARG A 52 0.34 1.11 -13.02
N GLN A 53 0.92 -0.11 -13.15
CA GLN A 53 2.28 -0.29 -13.66
C GLN A 53 2.36 0.11 -15.13
N ASP A 54 1.44 -0.40 -15.97
CA ASP A 54 1.47 -0.15 -17.40
C ASP A 54 1.16 1.33 -17.70
N ALA A 55 0.25 1.96 -16.96
CA ALA A 55 -0.04 3.38 -17.09
C ALA A 55 1.18 4.29 -16.79
N ILE A 56 2.01 3.89 -15.80
CA ILE A 56 3.18 4.66 -15.38
C ILE A 56 4.39 4.36 -16.27
N LEU A 57 4.58 3.11 -16.71
CA LEU A 57 5.83 2.62 -17.32
C LEU A 57 5.75 2.43 -18.83
N ALA A 58 4.55 2.29 -19.41
CA ALA A 58 4.38 1.78 -20.78
C ALA A 58 3.24 2.43 -21.59
N ASP A 59 2.85 3.66 -21.29
CA ASP A 59 1.72 4.36 -21.94
C ASP A 59 0.43 3.52 -21.96
N GLY A 60 0.19 2.74 -20.90
CA GLY A 60 -1.04 1.97 -20.71
C GLY A 60 -2.26 2.85 -20.42
N GLU A 61 -3.42 2.24 -20.39
CA GLU A 61 -4.69 2.90 -20.06
C GLU A 61 -4.62 3.56 -18.67
N ASP A 62 -5.08 4.81 -18.58
CA ASP A 62 -5.11 5.60 -17.35
C ASP A 62 -6.15 5.05 -16.35
N PRO A 63 -5.75 4.62 -15.15
CA PRO A 63 -6.67 4.16 -14.11
C PRO A 63 -7.41 5.30 -13.38
N GLY A 64 -6.98 6.54 -13.52
CA GLY A 64 -7.53 7.71 -12.82
C GLY A 64 -9.04 7.85 -12.97
N PRO A 65 -9.61 7.81 -14.20
CA PRO A 65 -11.07 7.91 -14.40
C PRO A 65 -11.86 6.83 -13.67
N GLU A 66 -11.36 5.58 -13.64
CA GLU A 66 -12.06 4.50 -12.93
C GLU A 66 -11.90 4.61 -11.40
N LEU A 67 -10.73 5.02 -10.90
CA LEU A 67 -10.54 5.34 -9.48
C LEU A 67 -11.51 6.43 -9.02
N ALA A 68 -11.65 7.49 -9.80
CA ALA A 68 -12.61 8.56 -9.55
C ALA A 68 -14.07 8.06 -9.54
N ALA A 69 -14.42 7.14 -10.46
CA ALA A 69 -15.75 6.54 -10.49
C ALA A 69 -16.02 5.65 -9.27
N MET A 70 -15.03 4.86 -8.82
CA MET A 70 -15.10 4.06 -7.58
C MET A 70 -15.30 4.98 -6.36
N ALA A 71 -14.54 6.06 -6.26
CA ALA A 71 -14.66 7.02 -5.16
C ALA A 71 -16.07 7.62 -5.07
N ARG A 72 -16.65 8.04 -6.21
CA ARG A 72 -18.02 8.56 -6.25
C ARG A 72 -19.07 7.52 -5.84
N ARG A 73 -18.89 6.25 -6.24
CA ARG A 73 -19.80 5.15 -5.82
C ARG A 73 -19.77 4.94 -4.32
N LEU A 74 -18.57 4.98 -3.72
CA LEU A 74 -18.38 4.80 -2.28
C LEU A 74 -18.96 5.99 -1.48
N GLU A 75 -18.71 7.24 -1.90
CA GLU A 75 -19.32 8.42 -1.29
C GLU A 75 -20.85 8.35 -1.37
N ALA A 76 -21.41 8.04 -2.55
CA ALA A 76 -22.85 7.90 -2.74
C ALA A 76 -23.46 6.75 -1.91
N ALA A 77 -22.69 5.70 -1.61
CA ALA A 77 -23.09 4.59 -0.74
C ALA A 77 -23.01 4.95 0.77
N GLY A 78 -22.50 6.14 1.12
CA GLY A 78 -22.46 6.65 2.49
C GLY A 78 -21.16 6.40 3.22
N ALA A 79 -20.02 6.29 2.52
CA ALA A 79 -18.71 6.34 3.13
C ALA A 79 -18.43 7.75 3.68
N ASP A 80 -17.78 7.85 4.84
CA ASP A 80 -17.35 9.10 5.47
C ASP A 80 -15.93 9.51 5.09
N PHE A 81 -15.12 8.55 4.67
CA PHE A 81 -13.76 8.73 4.16
C PHE A 81 -13.34 7.53 3.31
N LEU A 82 -12.29 7.70 2.52
CA LEU A 82 -11.79 6.71 1.59
C LEU A 82 -10.41 6.18 2.01
N VAL A 83 -10.12 4.94 1.62
CA VAL A 83 -8.79 4.32 1.67
C VAL A 83 -8.53 3.55 0.37
N ILE A 84 -7.26 3.47 -0.04
CA ILE A 84 -6.81 2.71 -1.21
C ILE A 84 -5.74 1.72 -0.74
N PRO A 85 -6.01 0.42 -0.59
CA PRO A 85 -5.01 -0.57 -0.22
C PRO A 85 -4.10 -0.96 -1.40
N CYS A 86 -3.47 0.05 -2.01
CA CYS A 86 -2.56 -0.09 -3.14
C CYS A 86 -1.62 1.13 -3.21
N ASN A 87 -0.32 0.94 -2.96
CA ASN A 87 0.64 2.05 -2.95
C ASN A 87 0.79 2.71 -4.33
N THR A 88 0.90 1.93 -5.41
CA THR A 88 1.08 2.47 -6.77
C THR A 88 -0.12 3.30 -7.23
N ALA A 89 -1.33 3.05 -6.72
CA ALA A 89 -2.52 3.83 -7.06
C ALA A 89 -2.45 5.28 -6.56
N TYR A 90 -1.57 5.58 -5.60
CA TYR A 90 -1.35 6.96 -5.14
C TYR A 90 -0.69 7.88 -6.16
N ALA A 91 -0.14 7.34 -7.25
CA ALA A 91 0.25 8.14 -8.41
C ALA A 91 -0.95 8.86 -9.07
N PHE A 92 -2.16 8.35 -8.85
CA PHE A 92 -3.43 8.84 -9.39
C PHE A 92 -4.38 9.37 -8.30
N ARG A 93 -3.85 9.72 -7.13
CA ARG A 93 -4.67 10.12 -5.96
C ARG A 93 -5.47 11.39 -6.20
N GLU A 94 -4.97 12.29 -7.04
CA GLU A 94 -5.65 13.57 -7.32
C GLU A 94 -6.99 13.33 -8.02
N ASP A 95 -7.08 12.34 -8.94
CA ASP A 95 -8.36 11.96 -9.57
C ASP A 95 -9.40 11.52 -8.54
N VAL A 96 -8.97 10.83 -7.48
CA VAL A 96 -9.85 10.41 -6.37
C VAL A 96 -10.26 11.60 -5.53
N ILE A 97 -9.31 12.46 -5.15
CA ILE A 97 -9.55 13.63 -4.28
C ILE A 97 -10.49 14.63 -4.96
N GLU A 98 -10.28 14.90 -6.25
CA GLU A 98 -11.10 15.83 -7.02
C GLU A 98 -12.52 15.29 -7.32
N ALA A 99 -12.71 13.96 -7.23
CA ALA A 99 -13.98 13.32 -7.57
C ALA A 99 -15.03 13.36 -6.46
N VAL A 100 -14.65 13.60 -5.20
CA VAL A 100 -15.50 13.47 -4.01
C VAL A 100 -15.26 14.60 -2.99
N ASN A 101 -16.17 14.74 -2.03
CA ASN A 101 -16.07 15.74 -0.94
C ASN A 101 -15.60 15.10 0.38
N ILE A 102 -15.47 13.79 0.45
CA ILE A 102 -15.00 13.06 1.64
C ILE A 102 -13.47 12.87 1.56
N PRO A 103 -12.76 12.86 2.72
CA PRO A 103 -11.32 12.78 2.70
C PRO A 103 -10.81 11.40 2.27
N LEU A 104 -9.65 11.39 1.60
CA LEU A 104 -8.83 10.20 1.39
C LEU A 104 -7.79 10.11 2.50
N VAL A 105 -7.82 9.04 3.30
CA VAL A 105 -6.75 8.71 4.25
C VAL A 105 -5.60 8.07 3.46
N SER A 106 -4.43 8.71 3.53
CA SER A 106 -3.28 8.34 2.72
C SER A 106 -2.46 7.26 3.40
N ILE A 107 -2.40 6.08 2.78
CA ILE A 107 -1.51 4.99 3.20
C ILE A 107 -0.04 5.42 3.21
N ILE A 108 0.35 6.36 2.35
CA ILE A 108 1.71 6.89 2.26
C ILE A 108 2.01 7.74 3.50
N ASP A 109 1.11 8.70 3.81
CA ASP A 109 1.31 9.63 4.92
C ASP A 109 1.29 8.90 6.26
N GLU A 110 0.40 7.92 6.44
CA GLU A 110 0.34 7.07 7.64
C GLU A 110 1.63 6.23 7.79
N THR A 111 2.15 5.66 6.68
CA THR A 111 3.41 4.91 6.71
C THR A 111 4.59 5.81 7.09
N ILE A 112 4.64 7.04 6.57
CA ILE A 112 5.68 8.01 6.90
C ILE A 112 5.59 8.46 8.36
N ALA A 113 4.36 8.67 8.87
CA ALA A 113 4.14 9.03 10.28
C ALA A 113 4.59 7.93 11.26
N ALA A 114 4.68 6.69 10.81
CA ALA A 114 5.16 5.54 11.59
C ALA A 114 6.69 5.35 11.53
N LEU A 115 7.44 6.19 10.80
CA LEU A 115 8.89 6.14 10.79
C LEU A 115 9.46 6.41 12.18
N PRO A 116 10.57 5.73 12.57
CA PRO A 116 11.28 6.02 13.81
C PRO A 116 11.71 7.50 13.89
N GLU A 117 11.59 8.09 15.09
CA GLU A 117 12.04 9.45 15.32
C GLU A 117 13.57 9.57 15.16
N GLY A 118 14.05 10.67 14.59
CA GLY A 118 15.48 11.00 14.53
C GLY A 118 16.10 11.00 13.14
N GLY A 119 15.30 10.76 12.09
CA GLY A 119 15.82 10.66 10.72
C GLY A 119 16.56 9.33 10.51
N GLY A 120 17.45 9.28 9.53
CA GLY A 120 18.21 8.07 9.20
C GLY A 120 18.01 7.67 7.75
N VAL A 121 18.36 6.44 7.44
CA VAL A 121 18.23 5.87 6.09
C VAL A 121 17.07 4.88 6.06
N VAL A 122 16.16 5.01 5.10
CA VAL A 122 15.01 4.14 4.94
C VAL A 122 15.05 3.39 3.61
N GLY A 123 14.97 2.07 3.67
CA GLY A 123 14.87 1.23 2.48
C GLY A 123 13.46 1.26 1.88
N LEU A 124 13.34 1.40 0.57
CA LEU A 124 12.07 1.37 -0.16
C LEU A 124 11.90 0.04 -0.90
N LEU A 125 11.23 -0.92 -0.31
CA LEU A 125 10.87 -2.18 -0.97
C LEU A 125 9.50 -2.01 -1.67
N ALA A 126 9.50 -1.33 -2.83
CA ALA A 126 8.30 -0.93 -3.55
C ALA A 126 8.36 -1.33 -5.02
N THR A 127 7.19 -1.45 -5.65
CA THR A 127 7.10 -1.80 -7.08
C THR A 127 7.72 -0.72 -7.97
N GLU A 128 8.15 -1.11 -9.17
CA GLU A 128 8.77 -0.19 -10.13
C GLU A 128 7.91 1.05 -10.41
N GLY A 129 6.61 0.86 -10.67
CA GLY A 129 5.70 2.00 -10.90
C GLY A 129 5.56 2.90 -9.66
N CYS A 130 5.57 2.35 -8.45
CA CYS A 130 5.54 3.13 -7.22
C CYS A 130 6.81 3.99 -7.07
N LEU A 131 8.00 3.40 -7.33
CA LEU A 131 9.28 4.11 -7.29
C LEU A 131 9.37 5.17 -8.40
N ARG A 132 8.96 4.85 -9.63
CA ARG A 132 8.98 5.79 -10.77
C ARG A 132 8.03 6.97 -10.56
N ALA A 133 6.89 6.75 -9.92
CA ALA A 133 5.96 7.83 -9.57
C ALA A 133 6.44 8.69 -8.40
N GLY A 134 7.49 8.30 -7.69
CA GLY A 134 8.06 9.08 -6.59
C GLY A 134 7.15 9.21 -5.37
N VAL A 135 6.22 8.27 -5.17
CA VAL A 135 5.16 8.40 -4.16
C VAL A 135 5.72 8.51 -2.74
N TYR A 136 6.72 7.68 -2.42
CA TYR A 136 7.39 7.72 -1.12
C TYR A 136 8.54 8.72 -1.05
N GLN A 137 9.30 8.87 -2.14
CA GLN A 137 10.51 9.69 -2.18
C GLN A 137 10.24 11.15 -1.79
N ALA A 138 9.14 11.73 -2.29
CA ALA A 138 8.73 13.08 -1.94
C ALA A 138 8.39 13.19 -0.44
N ALA A 139 7.68 12.20 0.10
CA ALA A 139 7.24 12.20 1.50
C ALA A 139 8.41 12.00 2.49
N ILE A 140 9.33 11.06 2.21
CA ILE A 140 10.54 10.85 3.04
C ILE A 140 11.46 12.08 3.00
N SER A 141 11.68 12.67 1.82
CA SER A 141 12.52 13.86 1.69
C SER A 141 12.00 15.05 2.52
N GLN A 142 10.67 15.21 2.63
CA GLN A 142 10.05 16.24 3.48
C GLN A 142 10.33 16.04 4.97
N GLN A 143 10.58 14.80 5.40
CA GLN A 143 10.97 14.50 6.78
C GLN A 143 12.49 14.57 7.02
N GLY A 144 13.28 14.92 6.00
CA GLY A 144 14.74 14.96 6.09
C GLY A 144 15.39 13.57 6.19
N VAL A 145 14.68 12.54 5.76
CA VAL A 145 15.14 11.13 5.76
C VAL A 145 15.71 10.78 4.40
N GLU A 146 16.80 10.00 4.36
CA GLU A 146 17.40 9.48 3.14
C GLU A 146 16.73 8.16 2.72
N GLY A 147 16.38 8.03 1.43
CA GLY A 147 15.78 6.81 0.87
C GLY A 147 16.81 5.96 0.12
N VAL A 148 16.85 4.65 0.40
CA VAL A 148 17.63 3.67 -0.37
C VAL A 148 16.69 2.77 -1.15
N GLU A 149 16.88 2.71 -2.46
CA GLU A 149 16.05 1.94 -3.39
C GLU A 149 16.76 0.66 -3.86
N PRO A 150 16.02 -0.36 -4.31
CA PRO A 150 16.60 -1.51 -5.01
C PRO A 150 17.41 -1.07 -6.24
N THR A 151 18.54 -1.73 -6.47
CA THR A 151 19.25 -1.60 -7.74
C THR A 151 18.40 -2.13 -8.91
N PRO A 152 18.70 -1.81 -10.18
CA PRO A 152 17.90 -2.31 -11.30
C PRO A 152 17.77 -3.85 -11.35
N VAL A 153 18.80 -4.59 -10.92
CA VAL A 153 18.78 -6.05 -10.85
C VAL A 153 17.86 -6.53 -9.73
N GLU A 154 17.95 -5.92 -8.54
CA GLU A 154 17.10 -6.21 -7.40
C GLU A 154 15.64 -5.83 -7.68
N LEU A 155 15.42 -4.71 -8.37
CA LEU A 155 14.07 -4.29 -8.76
C LEU A 155 13.42 -5.29 -9.71
N HIS A 156 14.17 -5.82 -10.66
CA HIS A 156 13.69 -6.88 -11.55
C HIS A 156 13.30 -8.15 -10.75
N GLU A 157 14.15 -8.61 -9.81
CA GLU A 157 13.87 -9.75 -8.93
C GLU A 157 12.65 -9.49 -8.02
N LEU A 158 12.52 -8.26 -7.51
CA LEU A 158 11.36 -7.81 -6.74
C LEU A 158 10.06 -7.91 -7.55
N MET A 159 10.07 -7.40 -8.77
CA MET A 159 8.88 -7.43 -9.63
C MET A 159 8.48 -8.85 -10.01
N GLN A 160 9.44 -9.77 -10.25
CA GLN A 160 9.15 -11.19 -10.44
C GLN A 160 8.46 -11.78 -9.20
N SER A 161 8.94 -11.48 -8.00
CA SER A 161 8.34 -11.94 -6.74
C SER A 161 6.92 -11.38 -6.55
N VAL A 162 6.69 -10.10 -6.83
CA VAL A 162 5.36 -9.47 -6.76
C VAL A 162 4.38 -10.12 -7.74
N TYR A 163 4.80 -10.38 -8.98
CA TYR A 163 3.94 -11.05 -9.95
C TYR A 163 3.66 -12.52 -9.59
N ALA A 164 4.62 -13.23 -9.00
CA ALA A 164 4.41 -14.57 -8.49
C ALA A 164 3.36 -14.60 -7.38
N ILE A 165 3.42 -13.66 -6.43
CA ILE A 165 2.41 -13.53 -5.37
C ILE A 165 1.04 -13.25 -5.96
N LYS A 166 0.93 -12.33 -6.92
CA LYS A 166 -0.32 -12.03 -7.63
C LYS A 166 -0.91 -13.23 -8.38
N ALA A 167 -0.04 -14.16 -8.78
CA ALA A 167 -0.44 -15.44 -9.40
C ALA A 167 -0.74 -16.55 -8.36
N GLY A 168 -0.69 -16.23 -7.06
CA GLY A 168 -1.00 -17.16 -5.97
C GLY A 168 0.22 -17.93 -5.42
N ASP A 169 1.45 -17.64 -5.87
CA ASP A 169 2.66 -18.27 -5.32
C ASP A 169 3.15 -17.48 -4.08
N THR A 170 2.85 -18.02 -2.91
CA THR A 170 3.33 -17.53 -1.60
C THR A 170 4.35 -18.49 -0.98
N GLY A 171 5.03 -19.29 -1.80
CA GLY A 171 5.96 -20.32 -1.38
C GLY A 171 7.28 -19.79 -0.81
N LYS A 172 8.07 -20.73 -0.24
CA LYS A 172 9.34 -20.41 0.44
C LYS A 172 10.37 -19.72 -0.46
N ALA A 173 10.34 -19.98 -1.78
CA ALA A 173 11.27 -19.37 -2.73
C ALA A 173 11.00 -17.86 -2.86
N VAL A 174 9.74 -17.47 -2.98
CA VAL A 174 9.31 -16.06 -3.05
C VAL A 174 9.63 -15.33 -1.74
N SER A 175 9.32 -15.95 -0.59
CA SER A 175 9.65 -15.38 0.73
C SER A 175 11.17 -15.20 0.90
N ALA A 176 11.99 -16.17 0.50
CA ALA A 176 13.45 -16.07 0.57
C ALA A 176 14.02 -14.98 -0.34
N SER A 177 13.48 -14.81 -1.56
CA SER A 177 13.86 -13.73 -2.48
C SER A 177 13.56 -12.35 -1.85
N LEU A 178 12.34 -12.15 -1.34
CA LEU A 178 11.96 -10.88 -0.72
C LEU A 178 12.77 -10.55 0.54
N ARG A 179 13.07 -11.56 1.37
CA ARG A 179 13.95 -11.40 2.53
C ARG A 179 15.37 -10.97 2.12
N LYS A 180 15.93 -11.61 1.08
CA LYS A 180 17.24 -11.23 0.53
C LYS A 180 17.24 -9.78 0.04
N LEU A 181 16.18 -9.35 -0.68
CA LEU A 181 16.05 -7.98 -1.19
C LEU A 181 15.91 -6.97 -0.07
N ALA A 182 15.14 -7.27 0.98
CA ALA A 182 15.01 -6.40 2.15
C ALA A 182 16.37 -6.26 2.88
N ASN A 183 17.09 -7.37 3.10
CA ASN A 183 18.42 -7.33 3.72
C ASN A 183 19.45 -6.58 2.88
N ALA A 184 19.36 -6.63 1.55
CA ALA A 184 20.24 -5.84 0.69
C ALA A 184 20.04 -4.32 0.87
N LEU A 185 18.84 -3.85 1.22
CA LEU A 185 18.61 -2.46 1.62
C LEU A 185 19.25 -2.16 2.98
N VAL A 186 19.14 -3.08 3.95
CA VAL A 186 19.76 -2.96 5.27
C VAL A 186 21.29 -2.93 5.16
N ASP A 187 21.89 -3.79 4.34
CA ASP A 187 23.33 -3.81 4.08
C ASP A 187 23.85 -2.49 3.46
N ARG A 188 22.97 -1.72 2.82
CA ARG A 188 23.25 -0.37 2.31
C ARG A 188 22.93 0.74 3.32
N GLY A 189 22.68 0.38 4.56
CA GLY A 189 22.52 1.32 5.67
C GLY A 189 21.08 1.65 6.03
N ALA A 190 20.08 0.98 5.47
CA ALA A 190 18.70 1.21 5.87
C ALA A 190 18.46 0.79 7.32
N GLU A 191 18.00 1.71 8.15
CA GLU A 191 17.64 1.54 9.55
C GLU A 191 16.19 1.10 9.76
N ALA A 192 15.37 1.23 8.70
CA ALA A 192 14.01 0.72 8.59
C ALA A 192 13.70 0.41 7.12
N VAL A 193 12.74 -0.45 6.83
CA VAL A 193 12.31 -0.77 5.46
C VAL A 193 10.82 -0.52 5.32
N ILE A 194 10.44 0.37 4.39
CA ILE A 194 9.06 0.57 3.97
C ILE A 194 8.71 -0.49 2.93
N VAL A 195 7.66 -1.25 3.19
CA VAL A 195 7.07 -2.20 2.23
C VAL A 195 5.98 -1.49 1.45
N GLY A 196 6.40 -0.86 0.34
CA GLY A 196 5.55 -0.07 -0.55
C GLY A 196 4.81 -0.90 -1.61
N CYS A 197 4.47 -2.13 -1.29
CA CYS A 197 3.64 -3.02 -2.10
C CYS A 197 2.80 -3.91 -1.19
N THR A 198 1.50 -3.86 -1.34
CA THR A 198 0.54 -4.54 -0.46
C THR A 198 0.48 -6.06 -0.62
N GLU A 199 1.12 -6.62 -1.63
CA GLU A 199 1.30 -8.07 -1.81
C GLU A 199 2.47 -8.63 -1.00
N ILE A 200 3.55 -7.86 -0.80
CA ILE A 200 4.76 -8.33 -0.10
C ILE A 200 4.46 -8.82 1.33
N PRO A 201 3.61 -8.14 2.14
CA PRO A 201 3.28 -8.59 3.49
C PRO A 201 2.58 -9.94 3.58
N LEU A 202 2.10 -10.49 2.46
CA LEU A 202 1.53 -11.84 2.43
C LEU A 202 2.59 -12.93 2.64
N VAL A 203 3.88 -12.60 2.43
CA VAL A 203 4.99 -13.56 2.50
C VAL A 203 6.24 -13.06 3.25
N LEU A 204 6.30 -11.78 3.60
CA LEU A 204 7.38 -11.15 4.35
C LEU A 204 6.82 -10.42 5.58
N GLY A 205 7.26 -10.77 6.76
CA GLY A 205 6.82 -10.17 8.01
C GLY A 205 7.97 -9.58 8.84
N SER A 206 7.64 -8.90 9.92
CA SER A 206 8.62 -8.21 10.79
C SER A 206 9.64 -9.15 11.46
N ALA A 207 9.38 -10.47 11.50
CA ALA A 207 10.32 -11.46 12.01
C ALA A 207 11.40 -11.88 10.98
N ASP A 208 11.29 -11.41 9.74
CA ASP A 208 12.16 -11.84 8.64
C ASP A 208 13.41 -10.97 8.45
N ILE A 209 13.45 -9.79 9.06
CA ILE A 209 14.58 -8.84 9.02
C ILE A 209 14.84 -8.22 10.40
N ASP A 210 16.08 -7.76 10.64
CA ASP A 210 16.53 -7.26 11.95
C ASP A 210 16.21 -5.77 12.19
N VAL A 211 15.65 -5.07 11.22
CA VAL A 211 15.23 -3.66 11.35
C VAL A 211 13.69 -3.53 11.27
N PRO A 212 13.12 -2.42 11.76
CA PRO A 212 11.68 -2.17 11.63
C PRO A 212 11.19 -2.32 10.19
N LEU A 213 10.17 -3.15 9.99
CA LEU A 213 9.48 -3.33 8.72
C LEU A 213 8.16 -2.58 8.77
N LEU A 214 8.06 -1.50 8.01
CA LEU A 214 6.86 -0.66 7.94
C LEU A 214 5.93 -1.19 6.85
N LEU A 215 4.88 -1.86 7.29
CA LEU A 215 3.87 -2.45 6.40
C LEU A 215 2.78 -1.42 6.15
N SER A 216 2.70 -0.90 4.93
CA SER A 216 1.79 0.18 4.55
C SER A 216 0.29 -0.07 4.83
N LEU A 217 -0.14 -1.31 5.05
CA LEU A 217 -1.53 -1.64 5.41
C LEU A 217 -1.80 -1.71 6.93
N ILE A 218 -0.80 -1.47 7.78
CA ILE A 218 -0.94 -1.56 9.25
C ILE A 218 -0.70 -0.21 9.92
N HIS A 219 0.17 0.60 9.33
CA HIS A 219 0.62 1.89 9.86
C HIS A 219 -0.12 3.05 9.22
#